data_359a79d6670356662a7fe5680475aad1
#
_entry.id   359a79d6670356662a7fe5680475aad1
#
_cell.length_a   1.000
_cell.length_b   1.000
_cell.length_c   1.000
_cell.angle_alpha   90.00
_cell.angle_beta   90.00
_cell.angle_gamma   90.00
#
_symmetry.space_group_name_H-M   'P 1'
#
loop_
_entity.id
_entity.type
_entity.pdbx_description
1 polymer ?
#
loop_
_entity_poly.entity_id
_entity_poly.type
_entity_poly.pdbx_seq_one_letter_code
_entity_poly.pdbx_strand_id
1 'polypeptide(L)'
;MRMKGFIAGICILAVLSATDAAAQKRLTIIHVNDTHSHLEPERAGEEAGLGGVIERAAYRDSVVKADGKRNVLMLHAGDFNQGTSYYSVLNGDLEVELINAMGYDCITLGNHEFDNGVEDLARRLAKIKCPVVCANYDFSNLEAGRYIRPYTIIKKAGMKIGIIGLMPDITILVPREVSSQIPAFNNAEVVNRWASFLKDEKGCDLVIALTHIGFEGEPYTDPMLVGRVRNVDIVVGGHSHTFLSEPAFISDLDGKKVPVVQDGCWGLNVGNMKVMR
;
A
#
# COMPACT_ATOMS: atom_id res chain seq x y z
N MET A 1 -62.80 47.16 41.27
CA MET A 1 -61.61 47.70 40.57
C MET A 1 -60.61 46.52 40.31
N ARG A 2 -60.61 45.97 39.10
CA ARG A 2 -59.80 44.76 38.77
C ARG A 2 -58.56 45.25 38.05
N MET A 3 -57.42 44.97 38.63
CA MET A 3 -56.09 45.18 37.97
C MET A 3 -55.82 44.02 37.02
N LYS A 4 -55.57 44.35 35.76
CA LYS A 4 -55.14 43.42 34.73
C LYS A 4 -53.58 43.38 34.80
N GLY A 5 -53.05 42.16 35.15
CA GLY A 5 -51.62 41.90 35.08
C GLY A 5 -51.20 41.67 33.67
N PHE A 6 -50.14 42.38 33.20
CA PHE A 6 -49.45 42.15 31.93
C PHE A 6 -48.37 41.06 32.15
N ILE A 7 -48.52 39.93 31.42
CA ILE A 7 -47.47 38.88 31.36
C ILE A 7 -46.62 39.25 30.15
N ALA A 8 -45.39 39.72 30.40
CA ALA A 8 -44.37 39.87 29.37
C ALA A 8 -43.75 38.48 29.06
N GLY A 9 -44.05 37.94 27.88
CA GLY A 9 -43.40 36.72 27.41
C GLY A 9 -41.99 37.01 26.97
N ILE A 10 -40.99 36.39 27.64
CA ILE A 10 -39.59 36.38 27.23
C ILE A 10 -39.45 35.29 26.18
N CYS A 11 -39.31 35.68 24.89
CA CYS A 11 -38.86 34.76 23.84
C CYS A 11 -37.33 34.55 23.96
N ILE A 12 -36.92 33.40 24.47
CA ILE A 12 -35.54 32.97 24.41
C ILE A 12 -35.30 32.43 22.99
N LEU A 13 -34.59 33.23 22.16
CA LEU A 13 -34.06 32.75 20.87
C LEU A 13 -32.86 31.86 21.18
N ALA A 14 -33.04 30.54 21.14
CA ALA A 14 -31.95 29.60 21.15
C ALA A 14 -31.26 29.65 19.77
N VAL A 15 -30.13 30.37 19.68
CA VAL A 15 -29.22 30.28 18.56
C VAL A 15 -28.53 28.92 18.65
N LEU A 16 -29.05 27.91 17.94
CA LEU A 16 -28.35 26.69 17.68
C LEU A 16 -27.18 27.02 16.74
N SER A 17 -25.99 27.23 17.29
CA SER A 17 -24.77 27.19 16.54
C SER A 17 -24.60 25.74 16.04
N ALA A 18 -24.93 25.50 14.79
CA ALA A 18 -24.50 24.31 14.08
C ALA A 18 -22.97 24.39 13.97
N THR A 19 -22.27 23.81 14.91
CA THR A 19 -20.87 23.43 14.70
C THR A 19 -20.90 22.37 13.61
N ASP A 20 -20.36 22.71 12.43
CA ASP A 20 -20.03 21.72 11.40
C ASP A 20 -19.12 20.68 12.05
N ALA A 21 -19.71 19.59 12.52
CA ALA A 21 -18.97 18.39 12.83
C ALA A 21 -18.50 17.88 11.47
N ALA A 22 -17.26 18.25 11.09
CA ALA A 22 -16.63 17.71 9.91
C ALA A 22 -16.75 16.17 10.00
N ALA A 23 -17.49 15.58 9.04
CA ALA A 23 -17.73 14.15 9.05
C ALA A 23 -16.37 13.43 9.11
N GLN A 24 -16.15 12.64 10.16
CA GLN A 24 -14.92 11.91 10.38
C GLN A 24 -14.60 11.06 9.14
N LYS A 25 -13.48 11.34 8.50
CA LYS A 25 -13.04 10.61 7.32
C LYS A 25 -12.61 9.19 7.73
N ARG A 26 -13.20 8.17 7.10
CA ARG A 26 -12.92 6.76 7.39
C ARG A 26 -12.39 6.11 6.13
N LEU A 27 -11.12 5.67 6.17
CA LEU A 27 -10.46 4.93 5.10
C LEU A 27 -10.21 3.50 5.56
N THR A 28 -10.54 2.54 4.71
CA THR A 28 -10.13 1.14 4.86
C THR A 28 -9.04 0.84 3.86
N ILE A 29 -7.89 0.38 4.33
CA ILE A 29 -6.77 -0.07 3.50
C ILE A 29 -6.78 -1.60 3.50
N ILE A 30 -7.01 -2.19 2.33
CA ILE A 30 -6.79 -3.62 2.08
C ILE A 30 -5.39 -3.73 1.47
N HIS A 31 -4.57 -4.63 2.01
CA HIS A 31 -3.24 -4.87 1.47
C HIS A 31 -2.90 -6.35 1.44
N VAL A 32 -2.04 -6.69 0.51
CA VAL A 32 -1.40 -8.01 0.38
C VAL A 32 0.03 -7.81 -0.11
N ASN A 33 0.86 -8.81 0.09
CA ASN A 33 2.23 -8.89 -0.37
C ASN A 33 2.55 -10.33 -0.74
N ASP A 34 3.64 -10.55 -1.49
CA ASP A 34 4.25 -11.86 -1.72
C ASP A 34 3.23 -12.93 -2.11
N THR A 35 2.37 -12.61 -3.09
CA THR A 35 1.33 -13.56 -3.53
C THR A 35 1.88 -14.70 -4.39
N HIS A 36 3.08 -14.53 -4.97
CA HIS A 36 3.90 -15.56 -5.59
C HIS A 36 3.11 -16.51 -6.49
N SER A 37 2.23 -15.96 -7.34
CA SER A 37 1.43 -16.78 -8.27
C SER A 37 0.57 -17.87 -7.60
N HIS A 38 0.35 -17.82 -6.26
CA HIS A 38 -0.56 -18.72 -5.56
C HIS A 38 -2.01 -18.32 -5.83
N LEU A 39 -2.60 -18.94 -6.85
CA LEU A 39 -3.94 -18.62 -7.35
C LEU A 39 -5.03 -19.50 -6.75
N GLU A 40 -4.67 -20.73 -6.39
CA GLU A 40 -5.57 -21.69 -5.75
C GLU A 40 -5.34 -21.68 -4.23
N PRO A 41 -6.35 -22.06 -3.44
CA PRO A 41 -6.14 -22.37 -2.03
C PRO A 41 -5.08 -23.46 -1.83
N GLU A 42 -4.34 -23.37 -0.74
CA GLU A 42 -3.34 -24.41 -0.39
C GLU A 42 -4.02 -25.77 -0.29
N ARG A 43 -3.36 -26.81 -0.89
CA ARG A 43 -3.97 -28.13 -1.03
C ARG A 43 -3.66 -29.07 0.12
N ALA A 44 -2.62 -28.78 0.91
CA ALA A 44 -2.12 -29.67 1.96
C ALA A 44 -1.46 -28.90 3.10
N GLY A 45 -1.16 -29.58 4.20
CA GLY A 45 -0.53 -29.00 5.38
C GLY A 45 -1.52 -28.31 6.31
N GLU A 46 -0.99 -27.53 7.22
CA GLU A 46 -1.78 -26.76 8.20
C GLU A 46 -2.60 -25.64 7.55
N GLU A 47 -2.17 -25.18 6.38
CA GLU A 47 -2.78 -24.09 5.62
C GLU A 47 -3.77 -24.58 4.55
N ALA A 48 -4.08 -25.88 4.53
CA ALA A 48 -4.99 -26.47 3.55
C ALA A 48 -6.36 -25.77 3.54
N GLY A 49 -6.76 -25.29 2.37
CA GLY A 49 -7.99 -24.53 2.16
C GLY A 49 -7.89 -23.04 2.39
N LEU A 50 -6.73 -22.52 2.82
CA LEU A 50 -6.47 -21.08 2.95
C LEU A 50 -5.89 -20.50 1.65
N GLY A 51 -5.97 -19.19 1.50
CA GLY A 51 -5.48 -18.47 0.32
C GLY A 51 -6.45 -18.52 -0.85
N GLY A 52 -5.91 -18.41 -2.06
CA GLY A 52 -6.67 -18.40 -3.29
C GLY A 52 -7.12 -17.01 -3.76
N VAL A 53 -7.04 -16.77 -5.07
CA VAL A 53 -7.39 -15.46 -5.65
C VAL A 53 -8.90 -15.19 -5.62
N ILE A 54 -9.72 -16.24 -5.72
CA ILE A 54 -11.18 -16.12 -5.69
C ILE A 54 -11.63 -15.69 -4.29
N GLU A 55 -11.06 -16.31 -3.25
CA GLU A 55 -11.34 -16.02 -1.84
C GLU A 55 -10.91 -14.59 -1.49
N ARG A 56 -9.71 -14.16 -1.96
CA ARG A 56 -9.25 -12.77 -1.82
C ARG A 56 -10.19 -11.77 -2.51
N ALA A 57 -10.68 -12.11 -3.72
CA ALA A 57 -11.63 -11.27 -4.43
C ALA A 57 -12.98 -11.18 -3.69
N ALA A 58 -13.48 -12.29 -3.18
CA ALA A 58 -14.72 -12.32 -2.38
C ALA A 58 -14.59 -11.50 -1.09
N TYR A 59 -13.44 -11.60 -0.41
CA TYR A 59 -13.15 -10.78 0.77
C TYR A 59 -13.12 -9.28 0.43
N ARG A 60 -12.36 -8.88 -0.62
CA ARG A 60 -12.36 -7.51 -1.12
C ARG A 60 -13.77 -7.00 -1.39
N ASP A 61 -14.59 -7.78 -2.11
CA ASP A 61 -15.95 -7.38 -2.47
C ASP A 61 -16.84 -7.19 -1.24
N SER A 62 -16.66 -8.03 -0.22
CA SER A 62 -17.37 -7.89 1.05
C SER A 62 -17.02 -6.58 1.76
N VAL A 63 -15.74 -6.21 1.81
CA VAL A 63 -15.25 -4.94 2.40
C VAL A 63 -15.73 -3.74 1.58
N VAL A 64 -15.62 -3.81 0.25
CA VAL A 64 -16.12 -2.74 -0.64
C VAL A 64 -17.63 -2.54 -0.50
N LYS A 65 -18.38 -3.62 -0.31
CA LYS A 65 -19.84 -3.55 -0.05
C LYS A 65 -20.14 -2.91 1.30
N ALA A 66 -19.35 -3.22 2.33
CA ALA A 66 -19.56 -2.70 3.68
C ALA A 66 -19.16 -1.23 3.84
N ASP A 67 -17.98 -0.86 3.34
CA ASP A 67 -17.37 0.44 3.59
C ASP A 67 -17.58 1.44 2.42
N GLY A 68 -17.96 0.94 1.25
CA GLY A 68 -18.14 1.72 0.01
C GLY A 68 -16.82 1.90 -0.76
N LYS A 69 -16.84 1.68 -2.08
CA LYS A 69 -15.66 1.73 -2.97
C LYS A 69 -14.80 2.99 -2.82
N ARG A 70 -15.42 4.13 -2.53
CA ARG A 70 -14.72 5.42 -2.36
C ARG A 70 -13.90 5.49 -1.08
N ASN A 71 -14.16 4.61 -0.12
CA ASN A 71 -13.52 4.58 1.20
C ASN A 71 -12.52 3.42 1.34
N VAL A 72 -12.37 2.58 0.30
CA VAL A 72 -11.44 1.45 0.30
C VAL A 72 -10.26 1.75 -0.63
N LEU A 73 -9.05 1.67 -0.08
CA LEU A 73 -7.77 1.71 -0.79
C LEU A 73 -7.19 0.31 -0.83
N MET A 74 -6.81 -0.17 -2.00
CA MET A 74 -6.30 -1.51 -2.19
C MET A 74 -4.86 -1.49 -2.71
N LEU A 75 -3.93 -2.10 -1.97
CA LEU A 75 -2.49 -2.04 -2.21
C LEU A 75 -1.89 -3.45 -2.36
N HIS A 76 -0.85 -3.57 -3.21
CA HIS A 76 -0.02 -4.77 -3.31
C HIS A 76 1.45 -4.39 -3.11
N ALA A 77 2.09 -5.00 -2.13
CA ALA A 77 3.46 -4.65 -1.72
C ALA A 77 4.55 -5.49 -2.41
N GLY A 78 4.34 -5.90 -3.67
CA GLY A 78 5.35 -6.57 -4.50
C GLY A 78 5.33 -8.10 -4.40
N ASP A 79 6.16 -8.75 -5.23
CA ASP A 79 6.27 -10.21 -5.39
C ASP A 79 4.93 -10.88 -5.68
N PHE A 80 4.27 -10.44 -6.75
CA PHE A 80 3.08 -11.12 -7.25
C PHE A 80 3.42 -12.25 -8.24
N ASN A 81 4.64 -12.28 -8.77
CA ASN A 81 5.17 -13.29 -9.66
C ASN A 81 5.90 -14.41 -8.91
N GLN A 82 6.20 -15.51 -9.65
CA GLN A 82 7.02 -16.64 -9.23
C GLN A 82 6.35 -17.51 -8.15
N GLY A 83 6.70 -18.80 -8.13
CA GLY A 83 6.29 -19.74 -7.08
C GLY A 83 5.44 -20.91 -7.58
N THR A 84 4.65 -20.77 -8.64
CA THR A 84 3.79 -21.86 -9.13
C THR A 84 3.98 -22.15 -10.62
N SER A 85 3.37 -23.25 -11.09
CA SER A 85 3.34 -23.62 -12.51
C SER A 85 2.62 -22.59 -13.38
N TYR A 86 1.70 -21.80 -12.85
CA TYR A 86 1.05 -20.72 -13.59
C TYR A 86 2.08 -19.70 -14.08
N TYR A 87 2.95 -19.24 -13.20
CA TYR A 87 4.04 -18.35 -13.59
C TYR A 87 5.01 -19.00 -14.58
N SER A 88 5.42 -20.24 -14.30
CA SER A 88 6.39 -20.95 -15.16
C SER A 88 5.90 -21.17 -16.59
N VAL A 89 4.59 -21.32 -16.80
CA VAL A 89 3.98 -21.54 -18.12
C VAL A 89 3.58 -20.23 -18.79
N LEU A 90 3.07 -19.26 -18.02
CA LEU A 90 2.45 -18.03 -18.56
C LEU A 90 3.34 -16.79 -18.38
N ASN A 91 4.56 -16.95 -17.83
CA ASN A 91 5.57 -15.89 -17.69
C ASN A 91 5.04 -14.59 -17.06
N GLY A 92 4.16 -14.69 -16.05
CA GLY A 92 3.59 -13.56 -15.34
C GLY A 92 2.43 -12.84 -16.03
N ASP A 93 1.99 -13.28 -17.20
CA ASP A 93 0.86 -12.63 -17.90
C ASP A 93 -0.46 -12.81 -17.13
N LEU A 94 -0.68 -13.97 -16.52
CA LEU A 94 -1.88 -14.23 -15.72
C LEU A 94 -1.89 -13.37 -14.46
N GLU A 95 -0.75 -13.24 -13.80
CA GLU A 95 -0.59 -12.39 -12.59
C GLU A 95 -0.94 -10.94 -12.91
N VAL A 96 -0.52 -10.41 -14.05
CA VAL A 96 -0.89 -9.06 -14.52
C VAL A 96 -2.40 -8.94 -14.74
N GLU A 97 -3.03 -9.94 -15.36
CA GLU A 97 -4.48 -9.95 -15.54
C GLU A 97 -5.21 -9.95 -14.18
N LEU A 98 -4.70 -10.70 -13.21
CA LEU A 98 -5.26 -10.77 -11.85
C LEU A 98 -5.04 -9.46 -11.07
N ILE A 99 -3.86 -8.83 -11.16
CA ILE A 99 -3.64 -7.48 -10.60
C ILE A 99 -4.70 -6.51 -11.12
N ASN A 100 -4.97 -6.54 -12.42
CA ASN A 100 -5.99 -5.69 -13.04
C ASN A 100 -7.41 -6.05 -12.62
N ALA A 101 -7.75 -7.34 -12.55
CA ALA A 101 -9.07 -7.83 -12.15
C ALA A 101 -9.37 -7.59 -10.67
N MET A 102 -8.36 -7.73 -9.81
CA MET A 102 -8.45 -7.38 -8.39
C MET A 102 -8.66 -5.89 -8.16
N GLY A 103 -8.24 -5.03 -9.13
CA GLY A 103 -8.49 -3.59 -9.06
C GLY A 103 -7.69 -2.91 -7.97
N TYR A 104 -6.43 -3.27 -7.81
CA TYR A 104 -5.52 -2.55 -6.92
C TYR A 104 -5.45 -1.08 -7.30
N ASP A 105 -5.41 -0.21 -6.32
CA ASP A 105 -5.27 1.23 -6.51
C ASP A 105 -3.81 1.65 -6.73
N CYS A 106 -2.85 0.85 -6.21
CA CYS A 106 -1.41 1.04 -6.40
C CYS A 106 -0.66 -0.25 -6.05
N ILE A 107 0.46 -0.51 -6.72
CA ILE A 107 1.39 -1.60 -6.41
C ILE A 107 2.82 -1.08 -6.35
N THR A 108 3.69 -1.78 -5.60
CA THR A 108 5.15 -1.68 -5.75
C THR A 108 5.69 -2.93 -6.42
N LEU A 109 6.99 -2.96 -6.69
CA LEU A 109 7.68 -4.12 -7.22
C LEU A 109 8.47 -4.80 -6.11
N GLY A 110 8.60 -6.13 -6.20
CA GLY A 110 9.57 -6.88 -5.44
C GLY A 110 10.71 -7.38 -6.35
N ASN A 111 11.51 -8.33 -5.86
CA ASN A 111 12.62 -8.89 -6.63
C ASN A 111 12.16 -9.88 -7.71
N HIS A 112 11.09 -10.63 -7.46
CA HIS A 112 10.59 -11.62 -8.41
C HIS A 112 9.88 -11.02 -9.63
N GLU A 113 9.61 -9.74 -9.63
CA GLU A 113 9.19 -9.05 -10.85
C GLU A 113 10.29 -9.00 -11.91
N PHE A 114 11.56 -9.28 -11.55
CA PHE A 114 12.73 -9.24 -12.43
C PHE A 114 13.23 -10.61 -12.90
N ASP A 115 12.59 -11.71 -12.50
CA ASP A 115 13.04 -13.07 -12.79
C ASP A 115 13.25 -13.35 -14.29
N ASN A 116 12.46 -12.71 -15.15
CA ASN A 116 12.59 -12.82 -16.62
C ASN A 116 13.31 -11.61 -17.26
N GLY A 117 14.01 -10.79 -16.46
CA GLY A 117 14.77 -9.63 -16.94
C GLY A 117 13.94 -8.36 -17.13
N VAL A 118 14.63 -7.27 -17.52
CA VAL A 118 14.03 -5.92 -17.58
C VAL A 118 13.11 -5.73 -18.79
N GLU A 119 13.36 -6.42 -19.89
CA GLU A 119 12.53 -6.36 -21.10
C GLU A 119 11.16 -7.02 -20.85
N ASP A 120 11.15 -8.18 -20.19
CA ASP A 120 9.91 -8.84 -19.79
C ASP A 120 9.16 -8.03 -18.73
N LEU A 121 9.86 -7.45 -17.76
CA LEU A 121 9.26 -6.50 -16.84
C LEU A 121 8.53 -5.37 -17.58
N ALA A 122 9.19 -4.71 -18.54
CA ALA A 122 8.58 -3.63 -19.32
C ALA A 122 7.33 -4.11 -20.08
N ARG A 123 7.38 -5.29 -20.69
CA ARG A 123 6.26 -5.93 -21.41
C ARG A 123 5.03 -6.13 -20.50
N ARG A 124 5.25 -6.58 -19.27
CA ARG A 124 4.20 -6.82 -18.28
C ARG A 124 3.65 -5.51 -17.69
N LEU A 125 4.53 -4.58 -17.33
CA LEU A 125 4.14 -3.28 -16.79
C LEU A 125 3.29 -2.47 -17.76
N ALA A 126 3.51 -2.60 -19.08
CA ALA A 126 2.69 -1.97 -20.11
C ALA A 126 1.21 -2.37 -20.06
N LYS A 127 0.89 -3.52 -19.47
CA LYS A 127 -0.48 -4.05 -19.33
C LYS A 127 -1.12 -3.73 -17.98
N ILE A 128 -0.35 -3.32 -16.97
CA ILE A 128 -0.85 -2.96 -15.64
C ILE A 128 -1.59 -1.62 -15.70
N LYS A 129 -2.79 -1.59 -15.11
CA LYS A 129 -3.70 -0.42 -15.19
C LYS A 129 -3.57 0.54 -14.01
N CYS A 130 -3.09 0.06 -12.86
CA CYS A 130 -2.86 0.91 -11.69
C CYS A 130 -1.46 1.52 -11.70
N PRO A 131 -1.20 2.59 -10.92
CA PRO A 131 0.14 3.10 -10.71
C PRO A 131 1.07 2.03 -10.13
N VAL A 132 2.29 1.94 -10.70
CA VAL A 132 3.41 1.16 -10.17
C VAL A 132 4.42 2.14 -9.59
N VAL A 133 4.80 1.97 -8.32
CA VAL A 133 5.67 2.91 -7.61
C VAL A 133 6.98 2.25 -7.18
N CYS A 134 8.09 2.96 -7.43
CA CYS A 134 9.42 2.62 -6.93
C CYS A 134 10.28 3.90 -6.93
N ALA A 135 10.76 4.31 -5.75
CA ALA A 135 11.51 5.56 -5.59
C ALA A 135 13.01 5.34 -5.40
N ASN A 136 13.43 4.16 -4.98
CA ASN A 136 14.82 3.90 -4.59
C ASN A 136 15.68 3.30 -5.71
N TYR A 137 15.18 3.31 -6.96
CA TYR A 137 15.92 2.86 -8.14
C TYR A 137 15.71 3.78 -9.33
N ASP A 138 16.74 3.90 -10.20
CA ASP A 138 16.68 4.67 -11.44
C ASP A 138 16.37 3.77 -12.63
N PHE A 139 15.16 3.90 -13.15
CA PHE A 139 14.69 3.20 -14.35
C PHE A 139 14.72 4.08 -15.61
N SER A 140 15.31 5.28 -15.54
CA SER A 140 15.21 6.29 -16.63
C SER A 140 15.77 5.81 -17.96
N ASN A 141 16.74 4.91 -17.94
CA ASN A 141 17.38 4.36 -19.14
C ASN A 141 16.73 3.07 -19.67
N LEU A 142 15.63 2.61 -19.04
CA LEU A 142 14.93 1.38 -19.38
C LEU A 142 13.51 1.67 -19.89
N GLU A 143 13.00 0.82 -20.78
CA GLU A 143 11.60 0.89 -21.24
C GLU A 143 10.62 0.78 -20.06
N ALA A 144 10.94 -0.05 -19.06
CA ALA A 144 10.15 -0.21 -17.84
C ALA A 144 9.93 1.13 -17.10
N GLY A 145 10.87 2.06 -17.19
CA GLY A 145 10.79 3.38 -16.56
C GLY A 145 9.62 4.24 -17.02
N ARG A 146 9.03 3.94 -18.19
CA ARG A 146 7.81 4.62 -18.66
C ARG A 146 6.60 4.34 -17.79
N TYR A 147 6.60 3.23 -17.07
CA TYR A 147 5.47 2.71 -16.30
C TYR A 147 5.68 2.87 -14.80
N ILE A 148 6.91 3.11 -14.35
CA ILE A 148 7.30 3.22 -12.94
C ILE A 148 7.43 4.71 -12.57
N ARG A 149 6.97 5.07 -11.39
CA ARG A 149 7.11 6.42 -10.84
C ARG A 149 7.50 6.37 -9.37
N PRO A 150 8.20 7.38 -8.83
CA PRO A 150 8.66 7.32 -7.43
C PRO A 150 7.50 7.33 -6.43
N TYR A 151 6.39 7.96 -6.77
CA TYR A 151 5.19 8.05 -5.94
C TYR A 151 3.93 8.22 -6.79
N THR A 152 2.79 8.03 -6.17
CA THR A 152 1.48 8.42 -6.73
C THR A 152 0.64 9.14 -5.69
N ILE A 153 -0.41 9.84 -6.14
CA ILE A 153 -1.38 10.51 -5.26
C ILE A 153 -2.77 10.01 -5.62
N ILE A 154 -3.46 9.44 -4.63
CA ILE A 154 -4.80 8.87 -4.78
C ILE A 154 -5.77 9.62 -3.86
N LYS A 155 -7.02 9.80 -4.30
CA LYS A 155 -8.09 10.37 -3.49
C LYS A 155 -9.06 9.28 -3.07
N LYS A 156 -9.14 9.00 -1.77
CA LYS A 156 -10.09 8.06 -1.15
C LYS A 156 -10.61 8.62 0.16
N ALA A 157 -11.84 8.32 0.53
CA ALA A 157 -12.48 8.76 1.78
C ALA A 157 -12.40 10.29 2.01
N GLY A 158 -12.38 11.10 0.96
CA GLY A 158 -12.17 12.54 1.06
C GLY A 158 -10.74 12.95 1.48
N MET A 159 -9.80 12.01 1.52
CA MET A 159 -8.38 12.24 1.82
C MET A 159 -7.54 12.20 0.54
N LYS A 160 -6.47 12.99 0.54
CA LYS A 160 -5.40 12.98 -0.45
C LYS A 160 -4.25 12.14 0.10
N ILE A 161 -3.99 10.99 -0.53
CA ILE A 161 -3.09 9.97 -0.05
C ILE A 161 -1.89 9.91 -1.00
N GLY A 162 -0.69 10.21 -0.48
CA GLY A 162 0.57 9.98 -1.19
C GLY A 162 1.08 8.57 -0.91
N ILE A 163 1.55 7.88 -1.93
CA ILE A 163 2.11 6.53 -1.82
C ILE A 163 3.49 6.53 -2.47
N ILE A 164 4.52 6.16 -1.71
CA ILE A 164 5.93 6.07 -2.14
C ILE A 164 6.29 4.59 -2.21
N GLY A 165 6.89 4.12 -3.32
CA GLY A 165 7.30 2.73 -3.48
C GLY A 165 8.77 2.50 -3.11
N LEU A 166 9.09 1.34 -2.55
CA LEU A 166 10.46 0.89 -2.33
C LEU A 166 10.60 -0.59 -2.67
N MET A 167 11.74 -0.94 -3.31
CA MET A 167 12.16 -2.30 -3.59
C MET A 167 13.33 -2.72 -2.68
N PRO A 168 13.59 -4.04 -2.52
CA PRO A 168 14.73 -4.54 -1.75
C PRO A 168 16.06 -4.24 -2.46
N ASP A 169 17.17 -4.61 -1.83
CA ASP A 169 18.48 -4.62 -2.51
C ASP A 169 18.53 -5.76 -3.52
N ILE A 170 18.29 -5.44 -4.80
CA ILE A 170 18.29 -6.41 -5.88
C ILE A 170 19.68 -6.87 -6.32
N THR A 171 20.76 -6.30 -5.81
CA THR A 171 22.13 -6.64 -6.25
C THR A 171 22.52 -8.08 -5.91
N ILE A 172 21.91 -8.65 -4.88
CA ILE A 172 22.14 -10.03 -4.43
C ILE A 172 20.95 -10.97 -4.71
N LEU A 173 19.81 -10.42 -5.14
CA LEU A 173 18.55 -11.17 -5.30
C LEU A 173 18.24 -11.51 -6.75
N VAL A 174 18.79 -10.76 -7.70
CA VAL A 174 18.57 -10.98 -9.14
C VAL A 174 19.90 -11.10 -9.88
N PRO A 175 19.92 -11.69 -11.10
CA PRO A 175 21.15 -11.78 -11.89
C PRO A 175 21.83 -10.43 -12.08
N ARG A 176 23.17 -10.43 -12.06
CA ARG A 176 23.96 -9.20 -12.19
C ARG A 176 23.67 -8.44 -13.48
N GLU A 177 23.33 -9.16 -14.56
CA GLU A 177 22.94 -8.60 -15.85
C GLU A 177 21.69 -7.74 -15.74
N VAL A 178 20.83 -8.01 -14.79
CA VAL A 178 19.62 -7.24 -14.48
C VAL A 178 19.96 -6.10 -13.51
N SER A 179 20.52 -6.42 -12.34
CA SER A 179 20.74 -5.42 -11.28
C SER A 179 21.70 -4.29 -11.70
N SER A 180 22.71 -4.60 -12.53
CA SER A 180 23.67 -3.59 -13.01
C SER A 180 23.07 -2.51 -13.91
N GLN A 181 21.88 -2.73 -14.45
CA GLN A 181 21.18 -1.77 -15.31
C GLN A 181 20.34 -0.76 -14.51
N ILE A 182 20.14 -1.00 -13.21
CA ILE A 182 19.18 -0.26 -12.37
C ILE A 182 19.91 0.31 -11.15
N PRO A 183 20.50 1.52 -11.25
CA PRO A 183 21.19 2.15 -10.14
C PRO A 183 20.28 2.39 -8.95
N ALA A 184 20.76 2.07 -7.75
CA ALA A 184 20.04 2.26 -6.51
C ALA A 184 20.30 3.65 -5.88
N PHE A 185 19.29 4.17 -5.18
CA PHE A 185 19.38 5.34 -4.31
C PHE A 185 19.26 4.93 -2.84
N ASN A 186 19.67 5.80 -1.94
CA ASN A 186 19.51 5.57 -0.49
C ASN A 186 18.02 5.60 -0.10
N ASN A 187 17.54 4.55 0.54
CA ASN A 187 16.13 4.38 0.91
C ASN A 187 15.61 5.54 1.80
N ALA A 188 16.36 5.89 2.86
CA ALA A 188 15.90 6.93 3.78
C ALA A 188 15.91 8.32 3.13
N GLU A 189 16.90 8.63 2.28
CA GLU A 189 17.00 9.91 1.58
C GLU A 189 15.83 10.10 0.61
N VAL A 190 15.52 9.08 -0.21
CA VAL A 190 14.43 9.20 -1.18
C VAL A 190 13.07 9.25 -0.51
N VAL A 191 12.86 8.51 0.58
CA VAL A 191 11.60 8.55 1.35
C VAL A 191 11.45 9.91 2.01
N ASN A 192 12.46 10.45 2.70
CA ASN A 192 12.39 11.78 3.32
C ASN A 192 12.09 12.86 2.28
N ARG A 193 12.76 12.82 1.12
CA ARG A 193 12.52 13.77 0.01
C ARG A 193 11.06 13.72 -0.45
N TRP A 194 10.54 12.52 -0.78
CA TRP A 194 9.21 12.40 -1.35
C TRP A 194 8.11 12.56 -0.29
N ALA A 195 8.33 12.11 0.95
CA ALA A 195 7.36 12.30 2.03
C ALA A 195 7.18 13.79 2.36
N SER A 196 8.27 14.55 2.47
CA SER A 196 8.19 16.01 2.66
C SER A 196 7.50 16.70 1.49
N PHE A 197 7.88 16.37 0.25
CA PHE A 197 7.21 16.90 -0.94
C PHE A 197 5.70 16.62 -0.95
N LEU A 198 5.30 15.39 -0.60
CA LEU A 198 3.88 15.00 -0.55
C LEU A 198 3.11 15.73 0.55
N LYS A 199 3.73 15.92 1.73
CA LYS A 199 3.12 16.66 2.85
C LYS A 199 3.08 18.16 2.58
N ASP A 200 4.23 18.75 2.29
CA ASP A 200 4.41 20.20 2.33
C ASP A 200 3.96 20.88 1.03
N GLU A 201 4.28 20.28 -0.13
CA GLU A 201 3.95 20.89 -1.42
C GLU A 201 2.65 20.35 -2.02
N LYS A 202 2.35 19.06 -1.84
CA LYS A 202 1.13 18.46 -2.38
C LYS A 202 -0.03 18.48 -1.39
N GLY A 203 0.21 18.73 -0.11
CA GLY A 203 -0.81 18.78 0.92
C GLY A 203 -1.52 17.43 1.09
N CYS A 204 -0.76 16.33 1.07
CA CYS A 204 -1.33 15.00 1.31
C CYS A 204 -1.74 14.84 2.77
N ASP A 205 -2.97 14.40 2.97
CA ASP A 205 -3.50 14.08 4.30
C ASP A 205 -2.76 12.89 4.92
N LEU A 206 -2.40 11.90 4.11
CA LEU A 206 -1.75 10.65 4.51
C LEU A 206 -0.59 10.37 3.54
N VAL A 207 0.55 9.90 4.05
CA VAL A 207 1.67 9.38 3.26
C VAL A 207 1.93 7.93 3.67
N ILE A 208 1.85 7.03 2.70
CA ILE A 208 2.11 5.59 2.87
C ILE A 208 3.43 5.27 2.17
N ALA A 209 4.34 4.59 2.87
CA ALA A 209 5.43 3.87 2.25
C ALA A 209 4.95 2.45 1.91
N LEU A 210 4.87 2.14 0.62
CA LEU A 210 4.52 0.83 0.09
C LEU A 210 5.84 0.13 -0.26
N THR A 211 6.28 -0.78 0.58
CA THR A 211 7.65 -1.28 0.56
C THR A 211 7.72 -2.77 0.28
N HIS A 212 8.84 -3.19 -0.29
CA HIS A 212 9.20 -4.61 -0.42
C HIS A 212 10.64 -4.84 0.10
N ILE A 213 10.95 -4.32 1.30
CA ILE A 213 12.31 -4.36 1.86
C ILE A 213 12.44 -5.28 3.08
N GLY A 214 11.36 -5.93 3.48
CA GLY A 214 11.31 -6.85 4.61
C GLY A 214 11.07 -6.17 5.96
N PHE A 215 10.48 -6.92 6.89
CA PHE A 215 10.31 -6.52 8.28
C PHE A 215 11.50 -6.96 9.15
N GLU A 216 12.03 -8.15 8.89
CA GLU A 216 13.15 -8.78 9.61
C GLU A 216 13.99 -9.64 8.66
N GLY A 217 15.15 -10.11 9.13
CA GLY A 217 16.00 -11.02 8.37
C GLY A 217 16.84 -10.38 7.26
N GLU A 218 16.61 -9.13 6.92
CA GLU A 218 17.25 -8.42 5.82
C GLU A 218 18.29 -7.40 6.33
N PRO A 219 19.29 -7.04 5.49
CA PRO A 219 20.29 -6.02 5.84
C PRO A 219 19.69 -4.64 6.11
N TYR A 220 18.54 -4.33 5.47
CA TYR A 220 17.80 -3.10 5.66
C TYR A 220 16.29 -3.39 5.65
N THR A 221 15.60 -3.00 6.70
CA THR A 221 14.21 -3.40 6.95
C THR A 221 13.27 -2.21 7.13
N ASP A 222 11.96 -2.46 7.10
CA ASP A 222 10.93 -1.45 7.37
C ASP A 222 11.09 -0.77 8.74
N PRO A 223 11.36 -1.48 9.85
CA PRO A 223 11.69 -0.84 11.13
C PRO A 223 12.91 0.07 11.07
N MET A 224 13.96 -0.33 10.35
CA MET A 224 15.15 0.50 10.16
C MET A 224 14.87 1.74 9.30
N LEU A 225 14.03 1.61 8.27
CA LEU A 225 13.58 2.73 7.46
C LEU A 225 12.83 3.74 8.31
N VAL A 226 11.81 3.29 9.06
CA VAL A 226 10.97 4.17 9.89
C VAL A 226 11.83 4.97 10.87
N GLY A 227 12.81 4.34 11.53
CA GLY A 227 13.73 5.01 12.45
C GLY A 227 14.63 6.09 11.80
N ARG A 228 14.60 6.25 10.47
CA ARG A 228 15.46 7.18 9.71
C ARG A 228 14.68 8.16 8.83
N VAL A 229 13.36 8.14 8.90
CA VAL A 229 12.49 9.00 8.06
C VAL A 229 11.52 9.83 8.88
N ARG A 230 10.88 10.80 8.21
CA ARG A 230 9.81 11.67 8.71
C ARG A 230 8.65 11.66 7.73
N ASN A 231 7.52 12.18 8.18
CA ASN A 231 6.36 12.45 7.32
C ASN A 231 5.70 11.21 6.70
N VAL A 232 6.13 9.99 7.09
CA VAL A 232 5.45 8.75 6.76
C VAL A 232 4.41 8.46 7.85
N ASP A 233 3.20 8.09 7.43
CA ASP A 233 2.11 7.81 8.36
C ASP A 233 1.90 6.30 8.56
N ILE A 234 2.14 5.49 7.52
CA ILE A 234 1.94 4.04 7.51
C ILE A 234 3.01 3.42 6.62
N VAL A 235 3.50 2.23 6.99
CA VAL A 235 4.29 1.35 6.13
C VAL A 235 3.49 0.08 5.86
N VAL A 236 3.35 -0.27 4.57
CA VAL A 236 2.78 -1.53 4.09
C VAL A 236 3.89 -2.29 3.39
N GLY A 237 4.36 -3.36 4.02
CA GLY A 237 5.58 -4.07 3.64
C GLY A 237 5.34 -5.43 2.98
N GLY A 238 6.45 -6.04 2.54
CA GLY A 238 6.55 -7.37 1.94
C GLY A 238 7.97 -7.93 2.06
N HIS A 239 8.32 -8.94 1.28
CA HIS A 239 9.64 -9.55 1.10
C HIS A 239 10.02 -10.60 2.14
N SER A 240 10.00 -10.30 3.43
CA SER A 240 10.43 -11.24 4.48
C SER A 240 9.38 -12.30 4.83
N HIS A 241 8.23 -12.28 4.17
CA HIS A 241 7.08 -13.17 4.45
C HIS A 241 6.64 -13.15 5.92
N THR A 242 6.92 -12.05 6.63
CA THR A 242 6.55 -11.91 8.03
C THR A 242 5.04 -11.70 8.16
N PHE A 243 4.38 -12.50 8.98
CA PHE A 243 2.97 -12.28 9.28
C PHE A 243 2.84 -11.48 10.58
N LEU A 244 2.36 -10.26 10.46
CA LEU A 244 2.05 -9.38 11.59
C LEU A 244 0.55 -9.39 11.85
N SER A 245 0.11 -10.14 12.86
CA SER A 245 -1.32 -10.19 13.24
C SER A 245 -1.85 -8.85 13.76
N GLU A 246 -0.96 -7.99 14.23
CA GLU A 246 -1.22 -6.61 14.67
C GLU A 246 -0.13 -5.69 14.12
N PRO A 247 -0.41 -4.41 13.86
CA PRO A 247 0.60 -3.46 13.41
C PRO A 247 1.75 -3.31 14.40
N ALA A 248 2.99 -3.40 13.91
CA ALA A 248 4.17 -3.05 14.69
C ALA A 248 4.36 -1.53 14.69
N PHE A 249 4.38 -0.90 15.87
CA PHE A 249 4.52 0.55 16.00
C PHE A 249 5.97 0.95 16.24
N ILE A 250 6.61 1.52 15.23
CA ILE A 250 8.01 1.97 15.25
C ILE A 250 8.05 3.49 15.39
N SER A 251 9.00 4.02 16.16
CA SER A 251 9.20 5.48 16.26
C SER A 251 9.99 6.00 15.06
N ASP A 252 9.48 7.04 14.41
CA ASP A 252 10.21 7.79 13.40
C ASP A 252 11.24 8.77 14.03
N LEU A 253 11.92 9.56 13.20
CA LEU A 253 12.92 10.53 13.66
C LEU A 253 12.35 11.62 14.58
N ASP A 254 11.06 11.88 14.55
CA ASP A 254 10.37 12.86 15.38
C ASP A 254 9.68 12.22 16.59
N GLY A 255 9.85 10.90 16.79
CA GLY A 255 9.26 10.12 17.87
C GLY A 255 7.81 9.73 17.64
N LYS A 256 7.24 10.03 16.46
CA LYS A 256 5.89 9.61 16.08
C LYS A 256 5.86 8.09 15.88
N LYS A 257 4.84 7.42 16.41
CA LYS A 257 4.62 6.00 16.20
C LYS A 257 4.00 5.76 14.82
N VAL A 258 4.75 5.09 13.94
CA VAL A 258 4.34 4.71 12.60
C VAL A 258 3.99 3.23 12.60
N PRO A 259 2.76 2.83 12.24
CA PRO A 259 2.39 1.43 12.09
C PRO A 259 3.06 0.84 10.84
N VAL A 260 3.63 -0.35 11.01
CA VAL A 260 4.18 -1.21 9.96
C VAL A 260 3.34 -2.47 9.92
N VAL A 261 2.89 -2.87 8.73
CA VAL A 261 2.06 -4.08 8.51
C VAL A 261 2.64 -4.92 7.38
N GLN A 262 2.50 -6.25 7.51
CA GLN A 262 2.87 -7.24 6.50
C GLN A 262 2.02 -8.50 6.70
N ASP A 263 1.62 -9.20 5.62
CA ASP A 263 0.59 -10.25 5.64
C ASP A 263 1.12 -11.66 5.39
N GLY A 264 2.40 -11.91 5.65
CA GLY A 264 3.02 -13.21 5.34
C GLY A 264 3.25 -13.36 3.84
N CYS A 265 2.83 -14.47 3.25
CA CYS A 265 2.97 -14.71 1.81
C CYS A 265 1.79 -15.52 1.24
N TRP A 266 1.83 -15.78 -0.09
CA TRP A 266 0.92 -16.62 -0.88
C TRP A 266 -0.55 -16.18 -0.82
N GLY A 267 -0.79 -14.99 -0.26
CA GLY A 267 -2.14 -14.46 -0.07
C GLY A 267 -2.99 -15.30 0.87
N LEU A 268 -2.36 -15.99 1.82
CA LEU A 268 -3.03 -16.71 2.91
C LEU A 268 -3.78 -15.74 3.82
N ASN A 269 -3.21 -14.56 3.99
CA ASN A 269 -3.79 -13.47 4.77
C ASN A 269 -4.07 -12.26 3.88
N VAL A 270 -5.00 -11.44 4.30
CA VAL A 270 -5.32 -10.14 3.69
C VAL A 270 -5.40 -9.11 4.79
N GLY A 271 -4.52 -8.13 4.75
CA GLY A 271 -4.53 -7.04 5.71
C GLY A 271 -5.73 -6.13 5.53
N ASN A 272 -6.27 -5.67 6.64
CA ASN A 272 -7.40 -4.75 6.68
C ASN A 272 -7.20 -3.73 7.80
N MET A 273 -6.67 -2.57 7.44
CA MET A 273 -6.42 -1.47 8.36
C MET A 273 -7.49 -0.39 8.21
N LYS A 274 -8.02 0.10 9.33
CA LYS A 274 -8.96 1.23 9.34
C LYS A 274 -8.27 2.48 9.86
N VAL A 275 -8.28 3.53 9.04
CA VAL A 275 -7.73 4.84 9.35
C VAL A 275 -8.87 5.82 9.55
N MET A 276 -8.88 6.52 10.69
CA MET A 276 -9.84 7.58 11.02
C MET A 276 -9.10 8.91 11.15
N ARG A 277 -9.65 9.95 10.56
CA ARG A 277 -9.08 11.30 10.59
C ARG A 277 -10.16 12.39 10.69
#